data_0a0a887c60c7d7fd1ad56d3ce0a13066
#
_entry.id   0a0a887c60c7d7fd1ad56d3ce0a13066
#
_cell.length_a   1.000
_cell.length_b   1.000
_cell.length_c   1.000
_cell.angle_alpha   90.00
_cell.angle_beta   90.00
_cell.angle_gamma   90.00
#
_symmetry.space_group_name_H-M   'P 1'
#
loop_
_entity.id
_entity.type
_entity.pdbx_description
1 polymer ?
#
loop_
_entity_poly.entity_id
_entity_poly.type
_entity_poly.pdbx_seq_one_letter_code
_entity_poly.pdbx_strand_id
1 'polypeptide(L)'
;MEPAEHLFRQEAGRLVAILTRLFGVHNLALAEDVVQDAFCRALETWKFHGVPANPSAWLLTTAKNRALEILRREGTARRFAPELGRFLESEWTLAPAVEEQFGTGAIQDGLLRMMFSCVHPRVPEETQVALILHLLCGFGVAETAAAFLKKADAMEKRIGRAKKTLARSRRLFDLSGDDVAERLPAVLRALYLLFNEGYHGASAESAVRADLCAEARRLTSLLLDNPRTATPAAHALAALFCFLAARLPARLDPAGNLTLLGHQDRSSWDAALIAEGRRFLDGSAAGDELTPYHLEAAIAGLHAQAARAEDTDWAAIVSLYDRLMTIQSSPVVALNRAVAIAERDGPARGLEAIACIDDPGRLARYPFYYAALGEFELRLARPGRARRHFRAALALARSPMEKHFLEGRLCDCADVSPAR
;
A
#
# COMPACT_ATOMS: atom_id res chain seq x y z
N MET A 1 -5.76 16.68 -15.88
CA MET A 1 -6.44 15.46 -15.43
C MET A 1 -5.83 14.89 -14.16
N GLU A 2 -4.49 14.91 -14.00
CA GLU A 2 -3.80 14.43 -12.79
C GLU A 2 -4.29 14.98 -11.42
N PRO A 3 -4.60 16.27 -11.23
CA PRO A 3 -5.03 16.75 -9.90
C PRO A 3 -6.38 16.18 -9.45
N ALA A 4 -7.29 15.88 -10.39
CA ALA A 4 -8.62 15.35 -10.07
C ALA A 4 -8.58 13.86 -9.68
N GLU A 5 -7.73 13.06 -10.31
CA GLU A 5 -7.56 11.63 -9.97
C GLU A 5 -6.90 11.45 -8.61
N HIS A 6 -5.90 12.28 -8.31
CA HIS A 6 -5.25 12.28 -7.01
C HIS A 6 -6.23 12.64 -5.89
N LEU A 7 -7.00 13.71 -6.07
CA LEU A 7 -8.05 14.10 -5.14
C LEU A 7 -9.11 12.99 -4.97
N PHE A 8 -9.49 12.34 -6.08
CA PHE A 8 -10.43 11.22 -6.08
C PHE A 8 -9.98 10.10 -5.14
N ARG A 9 -8.74 9.63 -5.28
CA ARG A 9 -8.23 8.52 -4.48
C ARG A 9 -8.08 8.85 -3.01
N GLN A 10 -7.64 10.07 -2.69
CA GLN A 10 -7.50 10.52 -1.31
C GLN A 10 -8.84 10.71 -0.60
N GLU A 11 -9.82 11.28 -1.29
CA GLU A 11 -11.09 11.65 -0.67
C GLU A 11 -12.14 10.55 -0.74
N ALA A 12 -12.10 9.64 -1.73
CA ALA A 12 -13.14 8.63 -1.91
C ALA A 12 -13.31 7.76 -0.65
N GLY A 13 -12.23 7.21 -0.12
CA GLY A 13 -12.27 6.38 1.08
C GLY A 13 -12.76 7.14 2.31
N ARG A 14 -12.34 8.39 2.48
CA ARG A 14 -12.79 9.28 3.56
C ARG A 14 -14.28 9.56 3.47
N LEU A 15 -14.76 9.89 2.28
CA LEU A 15 -16.18 10.16 2.04
C LEU A 15 -17.04 8.91 2.28
N VAL A 16 -16.61 7.74 1.79
CA VAL A 16 -17.30 6.48 2.05
C VAL A 16 -17.34 6.19 3.55
N ALA A 17 -16.25 6.40 4.29
CA ALA A 17 -16.21 6.21 5.74
C ALA A 17 -17.20 7.14 6.47
N ILE A 18 -17.21 8.41 6.12
CA ILE A 18 -18.13 9.41 6.70
C ILE A 18 -19.60 9.05 6.41
N LEU A 19 -19.92 8.75 5.16
CA LEU A 19 -21.30 8.45 4.76
C LEU A 19 -21.78 7.10 5.32
N THR A 20 -20.91 6.09 5.37
CA THR A 20 -21.23 4.80 6.00
C THR A 20 -21.50 4.97 7.50
N ARG A 21 -20.78 5.85 8.17
CA ARG A 21 -21.05 6.19 9.57
C ARG A 21 -22.40 6.88 9.75
N LEU A 22 -22.74 7.85 8.87
CA LEU A 22 -24.00 8.60 8.92
C LEU A 22 -25.22 7.72 8.63
N PHE A 23 -25.14 6.89 7.61
CA PHE A 23 -26.26 6.10 7.13
C PHE A 23 -26.28 4.66 7.62
N GLY A 24 -25.26 4.26 8.37
CA GLY A 24 -25.08 2.90 8.84
C GLY A 24 -24.46 1.97 7.78
N VAL A 25 -23.80 0.93 8.26
CA VAL A 25 -23.06 -0.03 7.41
C VAL A 25 -23.94 -0.81 6.42
N HIS A 26 -25.20 -0.99 6.75
CA HIS A 26 -26.17 -1.62 5.83
C HIS A 26 -26.37 -0.82 4.55
N ASN A 27 -25.99 0.47 4.57
CA ASN A 27 -26.00 1.38 3.43
C ASN A 27 -24.58 1.59 2.84
N LEU A 28 -23.63 0.70 3.11
CA LEU A 28 -22.25 0.80 2.56
C LEU A 28 -22.24 0.90 1.03
N ALA A 29 -23.05 0.09 0.34
CA ALA A 29 -23.16 0.16 -1.12
C ALA A 29 -23.72 1.53 -1.57
N LEU A 30 -24.73 2.05 -0.89
CA LEU A 30 -25.26 3.40 -1.16
C LEU A 30 -24.16 4.46 -0.98
N ALA A 31 -23.35 4.36 0.09
CA ALA A 31 -22.28 5.32 0.35
C ALA A 31 -21.23 5.30 -0.80
N GLU A 32 -20.87 4.13 -1.32
CA GLU A 32 -19.98 4.01 -2.48
C GLU A 32 -20.59 4.63 -3.73
N ASP A 33 -21.84 4.28 -4.06
CA ASP A 33 -22.53 4.75 -5.25
C ASP A 33 -22.66 6.27 -5.28
N VAL A 34 -23.06 6.88 -4.15
CA VAL A 34 -23.22 8.36 -4.11
C VAL A 34 -21.89 9.10 -4.09
N VAL A 35 -20.81 8.49 -3.58
CA VAL A 35 -19.46 9.04 -3.70
C VAL A 35 -19.02 9.02 -5.16
N GLN A 36 -19.22 7.93 -5.88
CA GLN A 36 -18.93 7.87 -7.31
C GLN A 36 -19.77 8.89 -8.10
N ASP A 37 -21.08 9.00 -7.83
CA ASP A 37 -21.94 10.01 -8.45
C ASP A 37 -21.41 11.44 -8.20
N ALA A 38 -20.93 11.73 -6.98
CA ALA A 38 -20.38 13.04 -6.65
C ALA A 38 -19.11 13.36 -7.45
N PHE A 39 -18.25 12.37 -7.65
CA PHE A 39 -17.06 12.55 -8.48
C PHE A 39 -17.39 12.70 -9.97
N CYS A 40 -18.36 11.94 -10.50
CA CYS A 40 -18.82 12.13 -11.86
C CYS A 40 -19.33 13.57 -12.07
N ARG A 41 -20.15 14.08 -11.14
CA ARG A 41 -20.62 15.47 -11.16
C ARG A 41 -19.49 16.50 -11.02
N ALA A 42 -18.47 16.19 -10.20
CA ALA A 42 -17.30 17.06 -10.09
C ALA A 42 -16.56 17.18 -11.43
N LEU A 43 -16.30 16.07 -12.12
CA LEU A 43 -15.68 16.09 -13.43
C LEU A 43 -16.46 16.88 -14.47
N GLU A 44 -17.79 16.82 -14.43
CA GLU A 44 -18.67 17.60 -15.31
C GLU A 44 -18.67 19.09 -14.95
N THR A 45 -18.83 19.40 -13.65
CA THR A 45 -19.06 20.77 -13.16
C THR A 45 -17.75 21.58 -13.14
N TRP A 46 -16.65 20.97 -12.65
CA TRP A 46 -15.38 21.68 -12.46
C TRP A 46 -14.66 21.98 -13.78
N LYS A 47 -14.99 21.25 -14.83
CA LYS A 47 -14.52 21.55 -16.18
C LYS A 47 -14.94 22.96 -16.65
N PHE A 48 -16.13 23.40 -16.24
CA PHE A 48 -16.72 24.69 -16.69
C PHE A 48 -16.62 25.80 -15.64
N HIS A 49 -16.64 25.46 -14.35
CA HIS A 49 -16.71 26.44 -13.26
C HIS A 49 -15.40 26.51 -12.44
N GLY A 50 -14.42 25.67 -12.78
CA GLY A 50 -13.19 25.53 -11.99
C GLY A 50 -13.39 24.69 -10.73
N VAL A 51 -12.26 24.29 -10.12
CA VAL A 51 -12.24 23.55 -8.86
C VAL A 51 -12.64 24.51 -7.72
N PRO A 52 -13.60 24.14 -6.85
CA PRO A 52 -14.02 25.00 -5.74
C PRO A 52 -12.88 25.18 -4.72
N ALA A 53 -12.96 26.23 -3.91
CA ALA A 53 -11.95 26.52 -2.86
C ALA A 53 -11.80 25.38 -1.85
N ASN A 54 -12.86 24.61 -1.59
CA ASN A 54 -12.84 23.41 -0.76
C ASN A 54 -13.49 22.23 -1.51
N PRO A 55 -12.70 21.47 -2.31
CA PRO A 55 -13.21 20.36 -3.11
C PRO A 55 -13.82 19.23 -2.27
N SER A 56 -13.21 18.91 -1.12
CA SER A 56 -13.66 17.84 -0.23
C SER A 56 -15.05 18.14 0.37
N ALA A 57 -15.27 19.38 0.80
CA ALA A 57 -16.57 19.81 1.31
C ALA A 57 -17.66 19.78 0.23
N TRP A 58 -17.32 20.20 -1.00
CA TRP A 58 -18.23 20.14 -2.13
C TRP A 58 -18.63 18.69 -2.47
N LEU A 59 -17.67 17.79 -2.53
CA LEU A 59 -17.88 16.35 -2.79
C LEU A 59 -18.76 15.72 -1.70
N LEU A 60 -18.46 15.99 -0.42
CA LEU A 60 -19.24 15.47 0.70
C LEU A 60 -20.69 15.96 0.65
N THR A 61 -20.89 17.25 0.40
CA THR A 61 -22.23 17.84 0.31
C THR A 61 -23.02 17.24 -0.86
N THR A 62 -22.38 17.07 -2.01
CA THR A 62 -22.99 16.49 -3.20
C THR A 62 -23.38 15.03 -2.96
N ALA A 63 -22.47 14.21 -2.42
CA ALA A 63 -22.73 12.80 -2.12
C ALA A 63 -23.81 12.64 -1.04
N LYS A 64 -23.76 13.46 0.04
CA LYS A 64 -24.77 13.49 1.10
C LYS A 64 -26.15 13.80 0.56
N ASN A 65 -26.30 14.87 -0.24
CA ASN A 65 -27.59 15.26 -0.80
C ASN A 65 -28.16 14.16 -1.71
N ARG A 66 -27.28 13.51 -2.48
CA ARG A 66 -27.69 12.39 -3.33
C ARG A 66 -28.16 11.19 -2.51
N ALA A 67 -27.44 10.83 -1.45
CA ALA A 67 -27.87 9.76 -0.53
C ALA A 67 -29.23 10.05 0.11
N LEU A 68 -29.45 11.30 0.56
CA LEU A 68 -30.72 11.73 1.12
C LEU A 68 -31.87 11.63 0.13
N GLU A 69 -31.64 12.00 -1.12
CA GLU A 69 -32.64 11.88 -2.17
C GLU A 69 -33.06 10.42 -2.36
N ILE A 70 -32.11 9.50 -2.43
CA ILE A 70 -32.37 8.06 -2.59
C ILE A 70 -33.13 7.52 -1.37
N LEU A 71 -32.65 7.81 -0.16
CA LEU A 71 -33.29 7.36 1.09
C LEU A 71 -34.71 7.94 1.28
N ARG A 72 -34.97 9.18 0.82
CA ARG A 72 -36.32 9.76 0.82
C ARG A 72 -37.26 9.02 -0.11
N ARG A 73 -36.77 8.66 -1.31
CA ARG A 73 -37.55 7.87 -2.27
C ARG A 73 -37.91 6.49 -1.71
N GLU A 74 -37.00 5.88 -0.95
CA GLU A 74 -37.19 4.58 -0.28
C GLU A 74 -38.03 4.66 1.02
N GLY A 75 -38.45 5.86 1.44
CA GLY A 75 -39.24 6.05 2.66
C GLY A 75 -38.44 5.89 3.97
N THR A 76 -37.13 5.74 3.91
CA THR A 76 -36.27 5.46 5.08
C THR A 76 -35.61 6.69 5.69
N ALA A 77 -35.71 7.87 5.05
CA ALA A 77 -35.03 9.10 5.46
C ALA A 77 -35.37 9.58 6.88
N ARG A 78 -36.60 9.34 7.37
CA ARG A 78 -37.03 9.76 8.73
C ARG A 78 -36.21 9.09 9.84
N ARG A 79 -35.62 7.92 9.59
CA ARG A 79 -34.81 7.17 10.56
C ARG A 79 -33.48 7.85 10.87
N PHE A 80 -32.97 8.65 9.96
CA PHE A 80 -31.66 9.34 10.06
C PHE A 80 -31.77 10.82 10.40
N ALA A 81 -32.97 11.34 10.55
CA ALA A 81 -33.24 12.76 10.77
C ALA A 81 -32.50 13.38 11.99
N PRO A 82 -32.35 12.71 13.16
CA PRO A 82 -31.68 13.31 14.32
C PRO A 82 -30.16 13.44 14.15
N GLU A 83 -29.53 12.48 13.49
CA GLU A 83 -28.08 12.50 13.22
C GLU A 83 -27.75 13.47 12.08
N LEU A 84 -28.63 13.56 11.11
CA LEU A 84 -28.57 14.51 10.01
C LEU A 84 -28.75 15.95 10.46
N GLY A 85 -29.64 16.24 11.44
CA GLY A 85 -29.86 17.59 11.99
C GLY A 85 -28.56 18.17 12.54
N ARG A 86 -27.86 17.39 13.38
CA ARG A 86 -26.55 17.77 13.96
C ARG A 86 -25.46 17.99 12.92
N PHE A 87 -25.49 17.23 11.82
CA PHE A 87 -24.52 17.35 10.73
C PHE A 87 -24.83 18.51 9.76
N LEU A 88 -26.12 18.88 9.62
CA LEU A 88 -26.54 20.02 8.80
C LEU A 88 -26.24 21.36 9.48
N GLU A 89 -26.22 21.39 10.82
CA GLU A 89 -25.89 22.58 11.60
C GLU A 89 -24.40 22.93 11.56
N SER A 90 -23.55 21.96 11.26
CA SER A 90 -22.10 22.15 11.11
C SER A 90 -21.68 22.37 9.65
N GLU A 91 -22.24 23.38 8.98
CA GLU A 91 -21.90 23.67 7.57
C GLU A 91 -20.43 24.03 7.34
N TRP A 92 -19.63 24.27 8.38
CA TRP A 92 -18.28 24.85 8.27
C TRP A 92 -17.17 24.13 9.03
N THR A 93 -17.45 23.03 9.75
CA THR A 93 -16.42 22.36 10.56
C THR A 93 -16.48 20.84 10.40
N LEU A 94 -15.80 20.32 9.39
CA LEU A 94 -15.63 18.87 9.20
C LEU A 94 -14.82 18.19 10.31
N ALA A 95 -13.98 18.91 11.02
CA ALA A 95 -13.12 18.38 12.07
C ALA A 95 -13.79 18.31 13.47
N PRO A 96 -14.42 19.35 14.03
CA PRO A 96 -14.86 19.31 15.43
C PRO A 96 -16.05 18.39 15.71
N ALA A 97 -17.01 18.26 14.80
CA ALA A 97 -18.20 17.43 15.02
C ALA A 97 -17.89 15.94 15.06
N VAL A 98 -16.73 15.53 14.53
CA VAL A 98 -16.23 14.15 14.57
C VAL A 98 -15.41 13.93 15.84
N GLU A 99 -14.67 14.93 16.33
CA GLU A 99 -13.77 14.83 17.47
C GLU A 99 -14.51 14.81 18.82
N GLU A 100 -15.60 15.55 18.98
CA GLU A 100 -16.31 15.68 20.27
C GLU A 100 -17.03 14.41 20.78
N GLN A 101 -17.23 13.41 19.92
CA GLN A 101 -17.96 12.18 20.30
C GLN A 101 -17.09 11.02 20.78
N PHE A 102 -15.76 11.20 20.89
CA PHE A 102 -14.87 10.10 21.24
C PHE A 102 -14.20 10.31 22.59
N GLY A 103 -14.40 9.34 23.49
CA GLY A 103 -13.70 9.28 24.77
C GLY A 103 -12.18 9.18 24.59
N THR A 104 -11.44 9.62 25.61
CA THR A 104 -9.98 9.51 25.68
C THR A 104 -9.50 8.09 25.35
N GLY A 105 -8.68 7.94 24.29
CA GLY A 105 -8.15 6.66 23.81
C GLY A 105 -8.92 6.00 22.65
N ALA A 106 -9.96 6.65 22.09
CA ALA A 106 -10.61 6.19 20.86
C ALA A 106 -9.80 6.60 19.61
N ILE A 107 -9.89 5.79 18.57
CA ILE A 107 -9.31 6.12 17.25
C ILE A 107 -10.11 7.30 16.67
N GLN A 108 -9.46 8.47 16.57
CA GLN A 108 -10.13 9.71 16.14
C GLN A 108 -10.24 9.81 14.61
N ASP A 109 -9.26 9.31 13.85
CA ASP A 109 -9.31 9.34 12.39
C ASP A 109 -10.42 8.44 11.84
N GLY A 110 -11.34 9.03 11.07
CA GLY A 110 -12.50 8.33 10.53
C GLY A 110 -12.15 7.22 9.55
N LEU A 111 -11.09 7.41 8.75
CA LEU A 111 -10.62 6.41 7.80
C LEU A 111 -10.02 5.21 8.53
N LEU A 112 -9.14 5.47 9.51
CA LEU A 112 -8.51 4.43 10.31
C LEU A 112 -9.58 3.63 11.09
N ARG A 113 -10.56 4.32 11.66
CA ARG A 113 -11.69 3.66 12.34
C ARG A 113 -12.51 2.77 11.41
N MET A 114 -12.73 3.21 10.18
CA MET A 114 -13.41 2.38 9.17
C MET A 114 -12.55 1.18 8.77
N MET A 115 -11.21 1.31 8.72
CA MET A 115 -10.30 0.18 8.49
C MET A 115 -10.51 -0.91 9.55
N PHE A 116 -10.52 -0.55 10.83
CA PHE A 116 -10.83 -1.49 11.91
C PHE A 116 -12.23 -2.10 11.79
N SER A 117 -13.20 -1.30 11.35
CA SER A 117 -14.58 -1.76 11.13
C SER A 117 -14.72 -2.75 9.99
N CYS A 118 -13.85 -2.70 8.98
CA CYS A 118 -13.80 -3.67 7.88
C CYS A 118 -13.25 -5.04 8.31
N VAL A 119 -12.57 -5.12 9.45
CA VAL A 119 -12.07 -6.39 10.00
C VAL A 119 -13.20 -7.07 10.78
N HIS A 120 -13.70 -8.18 10.25
CA HIS A 120 -14.85 -8.89 10.82
C HIS A 120 -14.56 -10.40 10.92
N PRO A 121 -14.81 -11.07 12.08
CA PRO A 121 -14.44 -12.47 12.31
C PRO A 121 -14.99 -13.48 11.28
N ARG A 122 -16.12 -13.16 10.64
CA ARG A 122 -16.73 -14.01 9.60
C ARG A 122 -16.14 -13.81 8.20
N VAL A 123 -15.21 -12.89 8.04
CA VAL A 123 -14.55 -12.61 6.77
C VAL A 123 -13.11 -13.11 6.86
N PRO A 124 -12.63 -13.94 5.92
CA PRO A 124 -11.23 -14.37 5.92
C PRO A 124 -10.28 -13.18 5.89
N GLU A 125 -9.17 -13.25 6.63
CA GLU A 125 -8.19 -12.16 6.79
C GLU A 125 -7.75 -11.54 5.46
N GLU A 126 -7.35 -12.38 4.48
CA GLU A 126 -6.98 -11.91 3.14
C GLU A 126 -8.09 -11.06 2.48
N THR A 127 -9.34 -11.41 2.74
CA THR A 127 -10.50 -10.68 2.18
C THR A 127 -10.80 -9.41 2.98
N GLN A 128 -10.55 -9.39 4.28
CA GLN A 128 -10.64 -8.16 5.10
C GLN A 128 -9.67 -7.11 4.58
N VAL A 129 -8.42 -7.50 4.37
CA VAL A 129 -7.39 -6.59 3.84
C VAL A 129 -7.75 -6.13 2.42
N ALA A 130 -8.20 -7.04 1.54
CA ALA A 130 -8.66 -6.69 0.20
C ALA A 130 -9.82 -5.69 0.22
N LEU A 131 -10.73 -5.83 1.18
CA LEU A 131 -11.86 -4.93 1.37
C LEU A 131 -11.40 -3.53 1.81
N ILE A 132 -10.46 -3.44 2.74
CA ILE A 132 -9.86 -2.17 3.18
C ILE A 132 -9.21 -1.45 2.00
N LEU A 133 -8.37 -2.14 1.23
CA LEU A 133 -7.70 -1.56 0.06
C LEU A 133 -8.70 -1.04 -0.97
N HIS A 134 -9.73 -1.84 -1.26
CA HIS A 134 -10.72 -1.48 -2.27
C HIS A 134 -11.64 -0.33 -1.82
N LEU A 135 -12.18 -0.39 -0.60
CA LEU A 135 -13.15 0.59 -0.10
C LEU A 135 -12.52 1.92 0.33
N LEU A 136 -11.35 1.84 0.94
CA LEU A 136 -10.80 2.96 1.72
C LEU A 136 -9.50 3.51 1.14
N CYS A 137 -8.77 2.71 0.37
CA CYS A 137 -7.49 3.12 -0.20
C CYS A 137 -7.57 3.40 -1.72
N GLY A 138 -8.78 3.35 -2.30
CA GLY A 138 -9.01 3.68 -3.71
C GLY A 138 -8.46 2.67 -4.71
N PHE A 139 -8.22 1.41 -4.29
CA PHE A 139 -7.75 0.37 -5.19
C PHE A 139 -8.90 -0.15 -6.05
N GLY A 140 -8.69 -0.21 -7.37
CA GLY A 140 -9.56 -0.97 -8.25
C GLY A 140 -9.52 -2.47 -7.95
N VAL A 141 -10.51 -3.23 -8.45
CA VAL A 141 -10.54 -4.70 -8.27
C VAL A 141 -9.29 -5.36 -8.87
N ALA A 142 -8.81 -4.88 -10.01
CA ALA A 142 -7.61 -5.40 -10.67
C ALA A 142 -6.33 -5.12 -9.85
N GLU A 143 -6.18 -3.91 -9.31
CA GLU A 143 -5.07 -3.53 -8.43
C GLU A 143 -5.08 -4.36 -7.15
N THR A 144 -6.27 -4.48 -6.52
CA THR A 144 -6.44 -5.32 -5.32
C THR A 144 -6.07 -6.78 -5.61
N ALA A 145 -6.52 -7.34 -6.73
CA ALA A 145 -6.19 -8.72 -7.11
C ALA A 145 -4.68 -8.89 -7.36
N ALA A 146 -4.03 -7.91 -7.97
CA ALA A 146 -2.58 -7.91 -8.21
C ALA A 146 -1.78 -7.90 -6.92
N ALA A 147 -2.19 -7.11 -5.91
CA ALA A 147 -1.56 -7.07 -4.59
C ALA A 147 -1.54 -8.43 -3.88
N PHE A 148 -2.52 -9.29 -4.18
CA PHE A 148 -2.62 -10.66 -3.65
C PHE A 148 -2.18 -11.76 -4.62
N LEU A 149 -1.64 -11.41 -5.79
CA LEU A 149 -1.28 -12.33 -6.87
C LEU A 149 -2.45 -13.25 -7.29
N LYS A 150 -3.68 -12.70 -7.31
CA LYS A 150 -4.94 -13.40 -7.65
C LYS A 150 -5.53 -12.92 -8.98
N LYS A 151 -6.57 -13.61 -9.44
CA LYS A 151 -7.37 -13.19 -10.60
C LYS A 151 -8.42 -12.15 -10.19
N ALA A 152 -8.68 -11.15 -11.04
CA ALA A 152 -9.63 -10.07 -10.78
C ALA A 152 -11.05 -10.59 -10.49
N ASP A 153 -11.59 -11.50 -11.31
CA ASP A 153 -12.94 -12.07 -11.14
C ASP A 153 -13.12 -12.77 -9.78
N ALA A 154 -12.07 -13.46 -9.31
CA ALA A 154 -12.10 -14.13 -8.01
C ALA A 154 -12.09 -13.11 -6.86
N MET A 155 -11.34 -12.02 -7.01
CA MET A 155 -11.26 -10.95 -6.01
C MET A 155 -12.57 -10.17 -5.93
N GLU A 156 -13.18 -9.83 -7.06
CA GLU A 156 -14.48 -9.17 -7.15
C GLU A 156 -15.57 -9.94 -6.39
N LYS A 157 -15.66 -11.25 -6.64
CA LYS A 157 -16.62 -12.11 -5.93
C LYS A 157 -16.36 -12.18 -4.43
N ARG A 158 -15.10 -12.13 -3.99
CA ARG A 158 -14.72 -12.12 -2.57
C ARG A 158 -15.12 -10.79 -1.92
N ILE A 159 -14.76 -9.66 -2.52
CA ILE A 159 -15.12 -8.32 -2.06
C ILE A 159 -16.65 -8.18 -1.96
N GLY A 160 -17.39 -8.57 -3.01
CA GLY A 160 -18.85 -8.50 -3.01
C GLY A 160 -19.50 -9.33 -1.89
N ARG A 161 -18.97 -10.53 -1.58
CA ARG A 161 -19.45 -11.34 -0.45
C ARG A 161 -19.13 -10.70 0.90
N ALA A 162 -17.92 -10.14 1.05
CA ALA A 162 -17.51 -9.47 2.27
C ALA A 162 -18.36 -8.22 2.55
N LYS A 163 -18.64 -7.39 1.54
CA LYS A 163 -19.55 -6.23 1.65
C LYS A 163 -20.93 -6.66 2.17
N LYS A 164 -21.49 -7.75 1.64
CA LYS A 164 -22.78 -8.30 2.11
C LYS A 164 -22.71 -8.79 3.56
N THR A 165 -21.58 -9.36 3.99
CA THR A 165 -21.37 -9.79 5.38
C THR A 165 -21.30 -8.59 6.31
N LEU A 166 -20.55 -7.55 5.96
CA LEU A 166 -20.47 -6.31 6.73
C LEU A 166 -21.83 -5.62 6.83
N ALA A 167 -22.57 -5.50 5.72
CA ALA A 167 -23.88 -4.85 5.68
C ALA A 167 -24.90 -5.49 6.65
N ARG A 168 -24.73 -6.76 7.01
CA ARG A 168 -25.56 -7.47 7.99
C ARG A 168 -25.09 -7.30 9.44
N SER A 169 -23.91 -6.73 9.66
CA SER A 169 -23.38 -6.51 11.00
C SER A 169 -24.00 -5.26 11.63
N ARG A 170 -24.49 -5.37 12.88
CA ARG A 170 -25.11 -4.25 13.60
C ARG A 170 -24.13 -3.40 14.40
N ARG A 171 -22.87 -3.87 14.60
CA ARG A 171 -21.87 -3.24 15.48
C ARG A 171 -20.55 -3.02 14.76
N LEU A 172 -20.55 -2.16 13.73
CA LEU A 172 -19.32 -1.90 12.98
C LEU A 172 -18.44 -0.81 13.59
N PHE A 173 -19.04 0.18 14.24
CA PHE A 173 -18.32 1.34 14.76
C PHE A 173 -18.12 1.32 16.30
N ASP A 174 -18.75 0.38 17.01
CA ASP A 174 -18.54 0.18 18.44
C ASP A 174 -17.35 -0.75 18.65
N LEU A 175 -16.15 -0.19 18.56
CA LEU A 175 -14.89 -0.91 18.77
C LEU A 175 -14.53 -0.87 20.25
N SER A 176 -14.55 -2.03 20.93
CA SER A 176 -13.95 -2.16 22.24
C SER A 176 -12.42 -2.15 22.16
N GLY A 177 -11.73 -1.99 23.30
CA GLY A 177 -10.27 -2.08 23.33
C GLY A 177 -9.74 -3.42 22.84
N ASP A 178 -10.43 -4.51 23.18
CA ASP A 178 -10.08 -5.86 22.78
C ASP A 178 -10.28 -6.07 21.26
N ASP A 179 -11.38 -5.53 20.70
CA ASP A 179 -11.61 -5.52 19.24
C ASP A 179 -10.49 -4.84 18.48
N VAL A 180 -9.94 -3.74 19.00
CA VAL A 180 -8.83 -3.01 18.36
C VAL A 180 -7.58 -3.86 18.35
N ALA A 181 -7.22 -4.51 19.45
CA ALA A 181 -6.04 -5.37 19.53
C ALA A 181 -6.15 -6.58 18.57
N GLU A 182 -7.31 -7.25 18.53
CA GLU A 182 -7.56 -8.40 17.65
C GLU A 182 -7.49 -8.02 16.14
N ARG A 183 -7.96 -6.82 15.81
CA ARG A 183 -8.07 -6.36 14.40
C ARG A 183 -6.81 -5.66 13.89
N LEU A 184 -5.92 -5.21 14.79
CA LEU A 184 -4.71 -4.48 14.43
C LEU A 184 -3.82 -5.19 13.40
N PRO A 185 -3.56 -6.50 13.47
CA PRO A 185 -2.72 -7.18 12.47
C PRO A 185 -3.24 -7.02 11.03
N ALA A 186 -4.55 -7.12 10.82
CA ALA A 186 -5.14 -6.95 9.50
C ALA A 186 -5.04 -5.50 9.00
N VAL A 187 -5.15 -4.52 9.90
CA VAL A 187 -4.97 -3.09 9.58
C VAL A 187 -3.51 -2.82 9.20
N LEU A 188 -2.53 -3.31 9.98
CA LEU A 188 -1.11 -3.18 9.66
C LEU A 188 -0.79 -3.79 8.29
N ARG A 189 -1.35 -4.96 7.99
CA ARG A 189 -1.19 -5.61 6.69
C ARG A 189 -1.80 -4.78 5.55
N ALA A 190 -2.94 -4.14 5.75
CA ALA A 190 -3.53 -3.24 4.77
C ALA A 190 -2.65 -2.02 4.50
N LEU A 191 -2.11 -1.41 5.56
CA LEU A 191 -1.18 -0.28 5.45
C LEU A 191 0.12 -0.68 4.75
N TYR A 192 0.66 -1.87 5.05
CA TYR A 192 1.82 -2.42 4.36
C TYR A 192 1.58 -2.57 2.85
N LEU A 193 0.43 -3.11 2.45
CA LEU A 193 0.09 -3.28 1.03
C LEU A 193 -0.21 -1.93 0.35
N LEU A 194 -0.83 -0.98 1.06
CA LEU A 194 -1.03 0.39 0.58
C LEU A 194 0.31 1.06 0.27
N PHE A 195 1.26 0.97 1.20
CA PHE A 195 2.59 1.53 1.00
C PHE A 195 3.32 0.87 -0.17
N ASN A 196 3.29 -0.46 -0.25
CA ASN A 196 3.96 -1.22 -1.31
C ASN A 196 3.41 -0.89 -2.69
N GLU A 197 2.10 -0.68 -2.83
CA GLU A 197 1.50 -0.22 -4.09
C GLU A 197 1.99 1.19 -4.45
N GLY A 198 2.14 2.08 -3.46
CA GLY A 198 2.74 3.40 -3.67
C GLY A 198 4.21 3.32 -4.07
N TYR A 199 4.95 2.42 -3.46
CA TYR A 199 6.39 2.29 -3.63
C TYR A 199 6.81 1.51 -4.89
N HIS A 200 6.08 0.48 -5.26
CA HIS A 200 6.36 -0.41 -6.41
C HIS A 200 5.34 -0.32 -7.54
N GLY A 201 4.40 0.59 -7.45
CA GLY A 201 3.18 0.77 -8.24
C GLY A 201 3.04 -0.03 -9.53
N ALA A 202 1.97 -0.81 -9.63
CA ALA A 202 1.58 -1.47 -10.88
C ALA A 202 0.73 -0.55 -11.79
N SER A 203 0.66 0.75 -11.49
CA SER A 203 -0.10 1.72 -12.27
C SER A 203 0.53 1.94 -13.63
N ALA A 204 -0.30 1.99 -14.68
CA ALA A 204 0.15 2.31 -16.03
C ALA A 204 0.69 3.75 -16.16
N GLU A 205 0.40 4.63 -15.21
CA GLU A 205 0.70 6.05 -15.28
C GLU A 205 1.95 6.46 -14.49
N SER A 206 2.26 5.79 -13.38
CA SER A 206 3.45 6.09 -12.57
C SER A 206 3.97 4.83 -11.88
N ALA A 207 5.30 4.63 -11.90
CA ALA A 207 5.95 3.55 -11.14
C ALA A 207 6.07 3.87 -9.65
N VAL A 208 5.91 5.12 -9.25
CA VAL A 208 5.98 5.57 -7.87
C VAL A 208 4.80 6.48 -7.58
N ARG A 209 3.97 6.08 -6.64
CA ARG A 209 2.83 6.86 -6.13
C ARG A 209 3.14 7.33 -4.72
N ALA A 210 3.90 8.42 -4.63
CA ALA A 210 4.37 8.97 -3.35
C ALA A 210 3.23 9.36 -2.40
N ASP A 211 2.05 9.70 -2.96
CA ASP A 211 0.83 10.00 -2.22
C ASP A 211 0.34 8.82 -1.37
N LEU A 212 0.35 7.60 -1.93
CA LEU A 212 -0.02 6.40 -1.18
C LEU A 212 0.99 6.07 -0.08
N CYS A 213 2.29 6.27 -0.36
CA CYS A 213 3.32 6.12 0.64
C CYS A 213 3.14 7.12 1.79
N ALA A 214 2.83 8.39 1.47
CA ALA A 214 2.57 9.42 2.46
C ALA A 214 1.33 9.11 3.31
N GLU A 215 0.23 8.67 2.70
CA GLU A 215 -0.99 8.32 3.41
C GLU A 215 -0.81 7.09 4.31
N ALA A 216 -0.12 6.05 3.83
CA ALA A 216 0.20 4.88 4.66
C ALA A 216 1.04 5.28 5.89
N ARG A 217 2.04 6.17 5.71
CA ARG A 217 2.84 6.71 6.81
C ARG A 217 1.98 7.52 7.78
N ARG A 218 1.14 8.42 7.28
CA ARG A 218 0.22 9.23 8.11
C ARG A 218 -0.69 8.34 8.97
N LEU A 219 -1.32 7.33 8.38
CA LEU A 219 -2.21 6.42 9.10
C LEU A 219 -1.44 5.57 10.13
N THR A 220 -0.21 5.17 9.81
CA THR A 220 0.64 4.43 10.76
C THR A 220 1.08 5.33 11.92
N SER A 221 1.39 6.61 11.68
CA SER A 221 1.67 7.57 12.75
C SER A 221 0.49 7.71 13.72
N LEU A 222 -0.74 7.81 13.21
CA LEU A 222 -1.94 7.85 14.06
C LEU A 222 -2.14 6.57 14.90
N LEU A 223 -1.68 5.41 14.42
CA LEU A 223 -1.66 4.19 15.24
C LEU A 223 -0.66 4.32 16.40
N LEU A 224 0.49 4.96 16.16
CA LEU A 224 1.51 5.15 17.19
C LEU A 224 1.13 6.20 18.25
N ASP A 225 0.28 7.16 17.89
CA ASP A 225 -0.25 8.16 18.83
C ASP A 225 -1.25 7.56 19.85
N ASN A 226 -1.77 6.35 19.57
CA ASN A 226 -2.72 5.67 20.46
C ASN A 226 -2.04 4.49 21.21
N PRO A 227 -1.96 4.52 22.55
CA PRO A 227 -1.29 3.48 23.35
C PRO A 227 -1.81 2.05 23.11
N ARG A 228 -3.05 1.88 22.61
CA ARG A 228 -3.63 0.56 22.34
C ARG A 228 -3.16 -0.03 21.02
N THR A 229 -2.67 0.80 20.10
CA THR A 229 -2.22 0.40 18.76
C THR A 229 -0.73 0.63 18.53
N ALA A 230 -0.06 1.36 19.42
CA ALA A 230 1.39 1.59 19.42
C ALA A 230 2.17 0.32 19.83
N THR A 231 1.97 -0.77 19.10
CA THR A 231 2.63 -2.05 19.35
C THR A 231 4.03 -2.10 18.73
N PRO A 232 4.92 -3.02 19.18
CA PRO A 232 6.22 -3.24 18.53
C PRO A 232 6.11 -3.46 17.02
N ALA A 233 5.10 -4.23 16.57
CA ALA A 233 4.83 -4.45 15.14
C ALA A 233 4.45 -3.16 14.39
N ALA A 234 3.66 -2.27 15.01
CA ALA A 234 3.32 -0.96 14.42
C ALA A 234 4.55 -0.05 14.32
N HIS A 235 5.43 -0.03 15.33
CA HIS A 235 6.70 0.68 15.29
C HIS A 235 7.62 0.12 14.19
N ALA A 236 7.73 -1.21 14.08
CA ALA A 236 8.51 -1.84 13.02
C ALA A 236 8.01 -1.46 11.62
N LEU A 237 6.68 -1.45 11.42
CA LEU A 237 6.06 -1.03 10.16
C LEU A 237 6.33 0.44 9.86
N ALA A 238 6.25 1.33 10.86
CA ALA A 238 6.58 2.75 10.71
C ALA A 238 8.05 2.95 10.32
N ALA A 239 8.97 2.22 10.97
CA ALA A 239 10.39 2.23 10.65
C ALA A 239 10.64 1.82 9.19
N LEU A 240 10.04 0.72 8.74
CA LEU A 240 10.11 0.25 7.37
C LEU A 240 9.66 1.32 6.38
N PHE A 241 8.51 1.96 6.64
CA PHE A 241 7.98 3.01 5.77
C PHE A 241 8.89 4.24 5.73
N CYS A 242 9.50 4.64 6.84
CA CYS A 242 10.45 5.74 6.88
C CYS A 242 11.70 5.43 6.05
N PHE A 243 12.33 4.27 6.21
CA PHE A 243 13.51 3.89 5.44
C PHE A 243 13.23 3.77 3.94
N LEU A 244 12.09 3.20 3.56
CA LEU A 244 11.73 3.10 2.15
C LEU A 244 11.34 4.47 1.56
N ALA A 245 10.58 5.28 2.29
CA ALA A 245 10.19 6.62 1.84
C ALA A 245 11.40 7.55 1.70
N ALA A 246 12.40 7.43 2.55
CA ALA A 246 13.65 8.20 2.46
C ALA A 246 14.34 8.06 1.10
N ARG A 247 14.14 6.95 0.40
CA ARG A 247 14.75 6.65 -0.90
C ARG A 247 13.94 7.13 -2.10
N LEU A 248 12.71 7.62 -1.89
CA LEU A 248 11.82 8.05 -2.98
C LEU A 248 12.46 9.09 -3.91
N PRO A 249 13.22 10.11 -3.43
CA PRO A 249 13.88 11.07 -4.30
C PRO A 249 14.89 10.44 -5.28
N ALA A 250 15.53 9.32 -4.91
CA ALA A 250 16.52 8.63 -5.72
C ALA A 250 15.96 7.48 -6.56
N ARG A 251 14.66 7.18 -6.44
CA ARG A 251 14.05 6.06 -7.17
C ARG A 251 13.88 6.31 -8.65
N LEU A 252 13.77 7.56 -9.04
CA LEU A 252 13.67 7.97 -10.43
C LEU A 252 14.87 8.86 -10.77
N ASP A 253 15.42 8.65 -11.95
CA ASP A 253 16.43 9.58 -12.51
C ASP A 253 15.75 10.89 -12.98
N PRO A 254 16.53 11.92 -13.36
CA PRO A 254 15.96 13.17 -13.86
C PRO A 254 15.08 13.02 -15.12
N ALA A 255 15.22 11.92 -15.86
CA ALA A 255 14.39 11.60 -17.02
C ALA A 255 13.12 10.81 -16.64
N GLY A 256 12.93 10.49 -15.35
CA GLY A 256 11.79 9.75 -14.83
C GLY A 256 11.92 8.22 -14.93
N ASN A 257 13.11 7.68 -15.21
CA ASN A 257 13.34 6.24 -15.29
C ASN A 257 13.65 5.66 -13.91
N LEU A 258 13.29 4.38 -13.71
CA LEU A 258 13.59 3.66 -12.48
C LEU A 258 15.10 3.45 -12.31
N THR A 259 15.61 3.82 -11.12
CA THR A 259 16.99 3.60 -10.72
C THR A 259 17.11 2.41 -9.79
N LEU A 260 17.98 1.45 -10.14
CA LEU A 260 18.29 0.31 -9.27
C LEU A 260 18.90 0.77 -7.95
N LEU A 261 18.63 0.05 -6.87
CA LEU A 261 19.10 0.39 -5.53
C LEU A 261 20.63 0.61 -5.45
N GLY A 262 21.41 -0.21 -6.14
CA GLY A 262 22.87 -0.08 -6.20
C GLY A 262 23.37 1.16 -6.94
N HIS A 263 22.52 1.75 -7.79
CA HIS A 263 22.85 2.94 -8.59
C HIS A 263 22.20 4.23 -8.06
N GLN A 264 21.41 4.14 -6.98
CA GLN A 264 20.78 5.33 -6.37
C GLN A 264 21.83 6.22 -5.71
N ASP A 265 21.72 7.50 -5.95
CA ASP A 265 22.48 8.50 -5.19
C ASP A 265 21.96 8.58 -3.76
N ARG A 266 22.69 7.97 -2.83
CA ARG A 266 22.33 7.92 -1.41
C ARG A 266 22.42 9.27 -0.72
N SER A 267 23.14 10.25 -1.28
CA SER A 267 23.20 11.61 -0.76
C SER A 267 21.87 12.37 -0.90
N SER A 268 21.02 11.93 -1.83
CA SER A 268 19.68 12.46 -2.04
C SER A 268 18.61 11.81 -1.15
N TRP A 269 18.96 10.77 -0.36
CA TRP A 269 18.04 10.15 0.55
C TRP A 269 17.69 11.06 1.72
N ASP A 270 16.44 11.10 2.13
CA ASP A 270 15.95 11.95 3.21
C ASP A 270 16.52 11.50 4.57
N ALA A 271 17.51 12.25 5.06
CA ALA A 271 18.20 11.99 6.32
C ALA A 271 17.25 12.09 7.54
N ALA A 272 16.24 12.98 7.48
CA ALA A 272 15.28 13.13 8.57
C ALA A 272 14.41 11.88 8.69
N LEU A 273 13.94 11.32 7.56
CA LEU A 273 13.21 10.07 7.54
C LEU A 273 14.06 8.88 7.98
N ILE A 274 15.34 8.84 7.63
CA ILE A 274 16.26 7.79 8.11
C ILE A 274 16.39 7.87 9.63
N ALA A 275 16.56 9.07 10.19
CA ALA A 275 16.66 9.27 11.64
C ALA A 275 15.35 8.90 12.36
N GLU A 276 14.21 9.25 11.77
CA GLU A 276 12.88 8.86 12.29
C GLU A 276 12.70 7.34 12.26
N GLY A 277 13.06 6.69 11.15
CA GLY A 277 13.01 5.24 11.00
C GLY A 277 13.85 4.50 12.05
N ARG A 278 15.04 5.01 12.39
CA ARG A 278 15.86 4.45 13.46
C ARG A 278 15.16 4.51 14.82
N ARG A 279 14.56 5.66 15.16
CA ARG A 279 13.81 5.80 16.42
C ARG A 279 12.64 4.82 16.51
N PHE A 280 11.92 4.64 15.42
CA PHE A 280 10.84 3.66 15.37
C PHE A 280 11.35 2.22 15.43
N LEU A 281 12.46 1.91 14.79
CA LEU A 281 13.09 0.59 14.86
C LEU A 281 13.54 0.26 16.29
N ASP A 282 14.16 1.23 16.98
CA ASP A 282 14.53 1.09 18.41
C ASP A 282 13.26 0.87 19.27
N GLY A 283 12.19 1.62 19.03
CA GLY A 283 10.89 1.45 19.71
C GLY A 283 10.23 0.09 19.44
N SER A 284 10.53 -0.54 18.30
CA SER A 284 10.01 -1.85 17.96
C SER A 284 10.69 -3.01 18.70
N ALA A 285 11.83 -2.77 19.33
CA ALA A 285 12.60 -3.79 20.06
C ALA A 285 11.99 -4.15 21.44
N ALA A 286 10.87 -3.53 21.80
CA ALA A 286 10.19 -3.82 23.07
C ALA A 286 9.42 -5.15 23.00
N GLY A 287 9.60 -6.03 24.00
CA GLY A 287 8.90 -7.33 24.09
C GLY A 287 9.54 -8.43 23.25
N ASP A 288 8.82 -9.56 23.14
CA ASP A 288 9.34 -10.80 22.54
C ASP A 288 8.73 -11.10 21.14
N GLU A 289 7.81 -10.27 20.67
CA GLU A 289 7.15 -10.48 19.38
C GLU A 289 8.08 -10.09 18.21
N LEU A 290 8.38 -11.04 17.34
CA LEU A 290 9.12 -10.81 16.12
C LEU A 290 8.21 -11.05 14.89
N THR A 291 7.86 -9.98 14.20
CA THR A 291 7.06 -10.02 12.97
C THR A 291 7.91 -9.85 11.71
N PRO A 292 7.39 -10.17 10.51
CA PRO A 292 8.06 -9.84 9.26
C PRO A 292 8.47 -8.36 9.13
N TYR A 293 7.65 -7.44 9.67
CA TYR A 293 7.94 -6.00 9.62
C TYR A 293 9.24 -5.62 10.34
N HIS A 294 9.57 -6.27 11.46
CA HIS A 294 10.83 -6.05 12.18
C HIS A 294 12.04 -6.40 11.31
N LEU A 295 11.98 -7.54 10.64
CA LEU A 295 13.08 -8.03 9.80
C LEU A 295 13.21 -7.21 8.51
N GLU A 296 12.10 -6.86 7.87
CA GLU A 296 12.11 -6.00 6.69
C GLU A 296 12.59 -4.58 7.03
N ALA A 297 12.19 -4.03 8.19
CA ALA A 297 12.67 -2.74 8.66
C ALA A 297 14.18 -2.77 8.97
N ALA A 298 14.67 -3.84 9.60
CA ALA A 298 16.10 -4.02 9.85
C ALA A 298 16.92 -4.11 8.54
N ILE A 299 16.43 -4.86 7.54
CA ILE A 299 17.03 -4.94 6.20
C ILE A 299 17.08 -3.55 5.55
N ALA A 300 15.95 -2.82 5.56
CA ALA A 300 15.89 -1.47 5.01
C ALA A 300 16.79 -0.49 5.75
N GLY A 301 16.92 -0.65 7.08
CA GLY A 301 17.82 0.12 7.93
C GLY A 301 19.29 -0.12 7.61
N LEU A 302 19.71 -1.36 7.34
CA LEU A 302 21.08 -1.68 6.90
C LEU A 302 21.43 -1.00 5.56
N HIS A 303 20.49 -0.98 4.61
CA HIS A 303 20.66 -0.19 3.39
C HIS A 303 20.79 1.31 3.65
N ALA A 304 20.00 1.84 4.59
CA ALA A 304 19.99 3.27 4.92
C ALA A 304 21.22 3.71 5.74
N GLN A 305 21.90 2.78 6.40
CA GLN A 305 23.14 3.06 7.17
C GLN A 305 24.38 3.14 6.30
N ALA A 306 24.43 2.40 5.20
CA ALA A 306 25.55 2.37 4.32
C ALA A 306 25.63 3.67 3.49
N ALA A 307 26.74 4.40 3.60
CA ALA A 307 26.94 5.66 2.86
C ALA A 307 27.01 5.43 1.34
N ARG A 308 27.56 4.30 0.92
CA ARG A 308 27.70 3.89 -0.48
C ARG A 308 27.12 2.48 -0.66
N ALA A 309 26.79 2.10 -1.89
CA ALA A 309 26.20 0.81 -2.20
C ALA A 309 27.15 -0.37 -1.82
N GLU A 310 28.43 -0.20 -2.04
CA GLU A 310 29.48 -1.15 -1.73
C GLU A 310 29.71 -1.35 -0.22
N ASP A 311 29.32 -0.38 0.61
CA ASP A 311 29.44 -0.45 2.07
C ASP A 311 28.25 -1.19 2.73
N THR A 312 27.31 -1.70 1.93
CA THR A 312 26.12 -2.41 2.43
C THR A 312 26.51 -3.76 3.05
N ASP A 313 26.09 -3.99 4.31
CA ASP A 313 26.34 -5.27 5.00
C ASP A 313 25.41 -6.37 4.48
N TRP A 314 25.82 -6.96 3.36
CA TRP A 314 25.09 -8.04 2.72
C TRP A 314 25.07 -9.32 3.56
N ALA A 315 26.05 -9.55 4.42
CA ALA A 315 26.08 -10.72 5.31
C ALA A 315 24.97 -10.63 6.36
N ALA A 316 24.82 -9.47 7.00
CA ALA A 316 23.74 -9.22 7.92
C ALA A 316 22.36 -9.30 7.22
N ILE A 317 22.23 -8.74 6.00
CA ILE A 317 21.00 -8.79 5.22
C ILE A 317 20.60 -10.23 4.89
N VAL A 318 21.53 -11.09 4.45
CA VAL A 318 21.25 -12.51 4.19
C VAL A 318 20.77 -13.20 5.46
N SER A 319 21.42 -12.95 6.61
CA SER A 319 21.02 -13.54 7.89
C SER A 319 19.59 -13.11 8.30
N LEU A 320 19.21 -11.85 8.06
CA LEU A 320 17.86 -11.38 8.30
C LEU A 320 16.83 -12.03 7.36
N TYR A 321 17.18 -12.22 6.08
CA TYR A 321 16.32 -12.98 5.15
C TYR A 321 16.19 -14.45 5.56
N ASP A 322 17.26 -15.11 6.04
CA ASP A 322 17.20 -16.47 6.57
C ASP A 322 16.18 -16.54 7.71
N ARG A 323 16.21 -15.56 8.62
CA ARG A 323 15.24 -15.47 9.72
C ARG A 323 13.84 -15.17 9.21
N LEU A 324 13.69 -14.28 8.22
CA LEU A 324 12.38 -13.94 7.64
C LEU A 324 11.74 -15.18 6.98
N MET A 325 12.52 -16.01 6.31
CA MET A 325 12.06 -17.27 5.72
C MET A 325 11.51 -18.26 6.74
N THR A 326 12.00 -18.24 8.00
CA THR A 326 11.44 -19.11 9.06
C THR A 326 10.08 -18.64 9.56
N ILE A 327 9.79 -17.33 9.49
CA ILE A 327 8.53 -16.72 9.93
C ILE A 327 7.51 -16.69 8.78
N GLN A 328 7.96 -16.33 7.60
CA GLN A 328 7.12 -16.16 6.41
C GLN A 328 7.81 -16.76 5.19
N SER A 329 7.58 -18.06 4.95
CA SER A 329 8.02 -18.70 3.73
C SER A 329 7.22 -18.17 2.54
N SER A 330 7.89 -17.39 1.68
CA SER A 330 7.30 -16.79 0.48
C SER A 330 8.29 -16.84 -0.68
N PRO A 331 7.88 -17.26 -1.90
CA PRO A 331 8.75 -17.23 -3.06
C PRO A 331 9.35 -15.86 -3.36
N VAL A 332 8.64 -14.76 -3.04
CA VAL A 332 9.15 -13.39 -3.20
C VAL A 332 10.26 -13.09 -2.18
N VAL A 333 10.08 -13.50 -0.92
CA VAL A 333 11.14 -13.38 0.11
C VAL A 333 12.37 -14.20 -0.28
N ALA A 334 12.18 -15.43 -0.78
CA ALA A 334 13.26 -16.29 -1.26
C ALA A 334 14.00 -15.66 -2.46
N LEU A 335 13.30 -15.00 -3.37
CA LEU A 335 13.89 -14.26 -4.48
C LEU A 335 14.75 -13.09 -3.97
N ASN A 336 14.24 -12.28 -3.05
CA ASN A 336 14.99 -11.16 -2.48
C ASN A 336 16.23 -11.65 -1.70
N ARG A 337 16.09 -12.78 -0.98
CA ARG A 337 17.24 -13.46 -0.35
C ARG A 337 18.29 -13.86 -1.38
N ALA A 338 17.87 -14.43 -2.52
CA ALA A 338 18.79 -14.83 -3.58
C ALA A 338 19.53 -13.62 -4.20
N VAL A 339 18.87 -12.47 -4.30
CA VAL A 339 19.51 -11.20 -4.69
C VAL A 339 20.57 -10.80 -3.67
N ALA A 340 20.27 -10.84 -2.38
CA ALA A 340 21.24 -10.53 -1.33
C ALA A 340 22.45 -11.50 -1.33
N ILE A 341 22.22 -12.79 -1.59
CA ILE A 341 23.28 -13.77 -1.76
C ILE A 341 24.14 -13.44 -3.00
N ALA A 342 23.53 -13.03 -4.11
CA ALA A 342 24.27 -12.63 -5.30
C ALA A 342 25.14 -11.40 -5.08
N GLU A 343 24.70 -10.46 -4.26
CA GLU A 343 25.51 -9.30 -3.89
C GLU A 343 26.67 -9.66 -2.94
N ARG A 344 26.45 -10.59 -2.02
CA ARG A 344 27.47 -11.06 -1.08
C ARG A 344 28.49 -12.02 -1.73
N ASP A 345 28.01 -13.03 -2.46
CA ASP A 345 28.78 -14.18 -2.89
C ASP A 345 28.98 -14.29 -4.42
N GLY A 346 28.40 -13.34 -5.15
CA GLY A 346 28.46 -13.29 -6.61
C GLY A 346 27.26 -13.91 -7.33
N PRO A 347 27.02 -13.52 -8.60
CA PRO A 347 25.81 -13.85 -9.36
C PRO A 347 25.60 -15.36 -9.60
N ALA A 348 26.62 -16.16 -9.61
CA ALA A 348 26.51 -17.64 -9.74
C ALA A 348 25.76 -18.22 -8.53
N ARG A 349 26.11 -17.77 -7.32
CA ARG A 349 25.44 -18.20 -6.09
C ARG A 349 24.02 -17.70 -6.01
N GLY A 350 23.73 -16.50 -6.55
CA GLY A 350 22.38 -16.01 -6.71
C GLY A 350 21.50 -16.90 -7.59
N LEU A 351 22.04 -17.37 -8.74
CA LEU A 351 21.32 -18.30 -9.62
C LEU A 351 21.04 -19.65 -8.93
N GLU A 352 22.02 -20.18 -8.19
CA GLU A 352 21.84 -21.41 -7.39
C GLU A 352 20.72 -21.22 -6.36
N ALA A 353 20.71 -20.08 -5.64
CA ALA A 353 19.68 -19.77 -4.66
C ALA A 353 18.28 -19.63 -5.30
N ILE A 354 18.18 -19.01 -6.49
CA ILE A 354 16.91 -18.94 -7.23
C ILE A 354 16.42 -20.33 -7.64
N ALA A 355 17.33 -21.22 -8.07
CA ALA A 355 16.98 -22.58 -8.47
C ALA A 355 16.44 -23.43 -7.30
N CYS A 356 16.76 -23.07 -6.06
CA CYS A 356 16.30 -23.72 -4.84
C CYS A 356 14.97 -23.13 -4.29
N ILE A 357 14.32 -22.18 -4.98
CA ILE A 357 13.04 -21.61 -4.52
C ILE A 357 11.95 -22.66 -4.64
N ASP A 358 11.26 -22.91 -3.52
CA ASP A 358 10.06 -23.74 -3.49
C ASP A 358 8.91 -23.07 -4.27
N ASP A 359 8.17 -23.86 -5.07
CA ASP A 359 7.02 -23.39 -5.87
C ASP A 359 7.35 -22.18 -6.77
N PRO A 360 8.37 -22.27 -7.66
CA PRO A 360 8.73 -21.18 -8.55
C PRO A 360 7.60 -20.80 -9.53
N GLY A 361 6.59 -21.67 -9.71
CA GLY A 361 5.41 -21.42 -10.52
C GLY A 361 4.63 -20.18 -10.07
N ARG A 362 4.66 -19.84 -8.79
CA ARG A 362 4.03 -18.61 -8.26
C ARG A 362 4.75 -17.35 -8.72
N LEU A 363 6.02 -17.43 -9.09
CA LEU A 363 6.83 -16.33 -9.64
C LEU A 363 6.71 -16.22 -11.17
N ALA A 364 6.07 -17.18 -11.85
CA ALA A 364 5.99 -17.21 -13.32
C ALA A 364 5.32 -15.97 -13.94
N ARG A 365 4.53 -15.21 -13.16
CA ARG A 365 3.89 -13.95 -13.57
C ARG A 365 4.49 -12.72 -12.89
N TYR A 366 5.65 -12.87 -12.24
CA TYR A 366 6.32 -11.79 -11.52
C TYR A 366 7.53 -11.30 -12.32
N PRO A 367 7.48 -10.10 -12.92
CA PRO A 367 8.51 -9.62 -13.85
C PRO A 367 9.89 -9.56 -13.20
N PHE A 368 9.97 -9.21 -11.91
CA PHE A 368 11.23 -9.10 -11.18
C PHE A 368 11.97 -10.44 -11.00
N TYR A 369 11.27 -11.57 -11.07
CA TYR A 369 11.90 -12.90 -11.09
C TYR A 369 12.79 -13.06 -12.33
N TYR A 370 12.25 -12.75 -13.50
CA TYR A 370 13.01 -12.82 -14.75
C TYR A 370 14.06 -11.72 -14.85
N ALA A 371 13.79 -10.54 -14.30
CA ALA A 371 14.76 -9.45 -14.25
C ALA A 371 15.99 -9.85 -13.42
N ALA A 372 15.82 -10.48 -12.26
CA ALA A 372 16.92 -10.97 -11.43
C ALA A 372 17.73 -12.05 -12.15
N LEU A 373 17.07 -13.03 -12.79
CA LEU A 373 17.76 -14.03 -13.61
C LEU A 373 18.57 -13.39 -14.74
N GLY A 374 17.97 -12.41 -15.46
CA GLY A 374 18.63 -11.67 -16.52
C GLY A 374 19.86 -10.91 -16.04
N GLU A 375 19.75 -10.25 -14.89
CA GLU A 375 20.84 -9.50 -14.28
C GLU A 375 22.01 -10.41 -13.89
N PHE A 376 21.74 -11.54 -13.26
CA PHE A 376 22.79 -12.47 -12.87
C PHE A 376 23.48 -13.12 -14.07
N GLU A 377 22.73 -13.48 -15.11
CA GLU A 377 23.32 -14.02 -16.34
C GLU A 377 24.16 -12.96 -17.09
N LEU A 378 23.75 -11.68 -17.06
CA LEU A 378 24.50 -10.57 -17.64
C LEU A 378 25.82 -10.34 -16.89
N ARG A 379 25.79 -10.31 -15.56
CA ARG A 379 26.96 -10.19 -14.69
C ARG A 379 27.93 -11.38 -14.84
N LEU A 380 27.46 -12.54 -15.31
CA LEU A 380 28.28 -13.71 -15.66
C LEU A 380 28.77 -13.67 -17.13
N ALA A 381 28.66 -12.56 -17.82
CA ALA A 381 29.01 -12.40 -19.22
C ALA A 381 28.28 -13.39 -20.16
N ARG A 382 27.01 -13.70 -19.87
CA ARG A 382 26.17 -14.61 -20.67
C ARG A 382 25.00 -13.84 -21.34
N PRO A 383 25.29 -12.90 -22.26
CA PRO A 383 24.27 -11.98 -22.79
C PRO A 383 23.12 -12.68 -23.52
N GLY A 384 23.37 -13.83 -24.15
CA GLY A 384 22.33 -14.60 -24.84
C GLY A 384 21.27 -15.18 -23.87
N ARG A 385 21.68 -15.59 -22.66
CA ARG A 385 20.76 -16.06 -21.61
C ARG A 385 20.05 -14.87 -20.95
N ALA A 386 20.80 -13.81 -20.62
CA ALA A 386 20.26 -12.58 -20.05
C ALA A 386 19.14 -12.00 -20.91
N ARG A 387 19.35 -11.91 -22.23
CA ARG A 387 18.38 -11.42 -23.20
C ARG A 387 17.07 -12.22 -23.19
N ARG A 388 17.12 -13.54 -23.03
CA ARG A 388 15.91 -14.36 -22.94
C ARG A 388 15.11 -14.03 -21.69
N HIS A 389 15.78 -13.86 -20.55
CA HIS A 389 15.13 -13.51 -19.29
C HIS A 389 14.56 -12.09 -19.30
N PHE A 390 15.30 -11.11 -19.80
CA PHE A 390 14.76 -9.73 -19.90
C PHE A 390 13.57 -9.62 -20.87
N ARG A 391 13.53 -10.40 -21.96
CA ARG A 391 12.33 -10.49 -22.82
C ARG A 391 11.13 -11.10 -22.08
N ALA A 392 11.34 -12.12 -21.26
CA ALA A 392 10.28 -12.68 -20.44
C ALA A 392 9.79 -11.69 -19.40
N ALA A 393 10.69 -10.93 -18.75
CA ALA A 393 10.33 -9.85 -17.85
C ALA A 393 9.53 -8.75 -18.56
N LEU A 394 9.97 -8.31 -19.74
CA LEU A 394 9.33 -7.27 -20.54
C LEU A 394 7.89 -7.65 -20.95
N ALA A 395 7.67 -8.92 -21.28
CA ALA A 395 6.33 -9.44 -21.60
C ALA A 395 5.35 -9.38 -20.42
N LEU A 396 5.87 -9.29 -19.17
CA LEU A 396 5.10 -9.21 -17.93
C LEU A 396 5.07 -7.81 -17.33
N ALA A 397 5.85 -6.86 -17.88
CA ALA A 397 5.95 -5.50 -17.37
C ALA A 397 4.60 -4.78 -17.42
N ARG A 398 4.28 -4.09 -16.32
CA ARG A 398 2.95 -3.49 -16.08
C ARG A 398 2.93 -2.00 -16.34
N SER A 399 4.04 -1.32 -16.13
CA SER A 399 4.17 0.12 -16.32
C SER A 399 5.08 0.47 -17.50
N PRO A 400 4.91 1.65 -18.13
CA PRO A 400 5.83 2.14 -19.15
C PRO A 400 7.27 2.24 -18.67
N MET A 401 7.47 2.61 -17.40
CA MET A 401 8.81 2.75 -16.82
C MET A 401 9.50 1.41 -16.59
N GLU A 402 8.76 0.37 -16.15
CA GLU A 402 9.30 -1.00 -16.11
C GLU A 402 9.73 -1.47 -17.51
N LYS A 403 8.90 -1.18 -18.53
CA LYS A 403 9.23 -1.51 -19.92
C LYS A 403 10.51 -0.81 -20.37
N HIS A 404 10.58 0.50 -20.17
CA HIS A 404 11.75 1.29 -20.56
C HIS A 404 13.02 0.80 -19.86
N PHE A 405 12.95 0.52 -18.55
CA PHE A 405 14.06 -0.07 -17.80
C PHE A 405 14.52 -1.41 -18.42
N LEU A 406 13.60 -2.33 -18.71
CA LEU A 406 13.91 -3.64 -19.27
C LEU A 406 14.41 -3.56 -20.73
N GLU A 407 13.95 -2.59 -21.50
CA GLU A 407 14.47 -2.29 -22.83
C GLU A 407 15.91 -1.81 -22.77
N GLY A 408 16.24 -0.93 -21.82
CA GLY A 408 17.62 -0.54 -21.55
C GLY A 408 18.52 -1.74 -21.22
N ARG A 409 18.06 -2.65 -20.35
CA ARG A 409 18.82 -3.88 -20.03
C ARG A 409 18.97 -4.82 -21.23
N LEU A 410 18.02 -4.82 -22.18
CA LEU A 410 18.16 -5.55 -23.45
C LEU A 410 19.22 -4.94 -24.37
N CYS A 411 19.37 -3.60 -24.37
CA CYS A 411 20.45 -2.92 -25.10
C CYS A 411 21.83 -3.28 -24.49
N ASP A 412 21.96 -3.27 -23.16
CA ASP A 412 23.20 -3.67 -22.49
C ASP A 412 23.65 -5.10 -22.86
N CYS A 413 22.68 -6.00 -23.14
CA CYS A 413 23.01 -7.33 -23.65
C CYS A 413 23.57 -7.35 -25.09
N ALA A 414 23.41 -6.27 -25.86
CA ALA A 414 23.93 -6.19 -27.21
C ALA A 414 25.39 -5.68 -27.24
N ASP A 415 25.76 -4.83 -26.26
CA ASP A 415 27.06 -4.20 -26.17
C ASP A 415 28.14 -5.13 -25.57
N VAL A 416 27.73 -6.19 -24.86
CA VAL A 416 28.64 -7.23 -24.41
C VAL A 416 28.96 -8.16 -25.58
N SER A 417 29.98 -7.83 -26.37
CA SER A 417 30.57 -8.75 -27.36
C SER A 417 31.01 -10.01 -26.68
N PRO A 418 30.78 -11.22 -27.22
CA PRO A 418 31.31 -12.44 -26.67
C PRO A 418 32.86 -12.34 -26.66
N ALA A 419 33.45 -12.46 -25.46
CA ALA A 419 34.90 -12.66 -25.37
C ALA A 419 35.27 -13.82 -26.28
N ARG A 420 36.10 -13.56 -27.28
CA ARG A 420 36.67 -14.55 -28.19
C ARG A 420 37.53 -15.52 -27.45
#